data_68d1a6df5c64d2aa70536e10dafc23a0
#
_entry.id   68d1a6df5c64d2aa70536e10dafc23a0
#
_cell.length_a   1.000
_cell.length_b   1.000
_cell.length_c   1.000
_cell.angle_alpha   90.00
_cell.angle_beta   90.00
_cell.angle_gamma   90.00
#
_symmetry.space_group_name_H-M   'P 1'
#
loop_
_entity.id
_entity.type
_entity.pdbx_description
1 polymer ?
#
loop_
_entity_poly.entity_id
_entity_poly.type
_entity_poly.pdbx_seq_one_letter_code
_entity_poly.pdbx_strand_id
1 'polypeptide(L)'
;MIPISPELADQLKLLNPQQLAFVAGYAWAKSTGGDAAAVSFQSQASAAQPAPARRVRILSASQTGNARKVAEQLLAKLKTSGVDAVLTAAADYKTKQMAEEDILLLVTSTQGEGEPPEEALPLHKFLNGKKAPDLSAVSFAVLGLGDSSYPKFCQAGRDFDLLLDKLGGKRLHEVGLCDLEYQEEADKWTAAVAEAVARLAAAPAAVPSGNGTVKVETEGGGTVYTKEKPFAASLAVRQKITSGHADKDVEHIEIDLTGSGIRYHAGDALGVWPINDEALVAEILQYAGLDGSENIRRADGGECEIRTALREDLDITQITPQFVRDYAALCGAEELQGTAADAEALAAYLAATPPVGVLAQFPHKMTAQELYGLFRPQTPRLYSIASSQDEVGEEVHLTVGVVAFEHHGQAYTGAASGWLGGRLEEDGEVRVFVEPNKLFRLPENGDTPIIMIGAGTGVAPFRA
;
A
#
# COMPACT_ATOMS: atom_id res chain seq x y z
N MET A 1 -64.60 30.17 7.72
CA MET A 1 -63.73 29.11 7.11
C MET A 1 -64.33 28.81 5.74
N ILE A 2 -63.62 29.15 4.66
CA ILE A 2 -64.08 28.84 3.30
C ILE A 2 -63.76 27.34 3.06
N PRO A 3 -64.74 26.47 2.78
CA PRO A 3 -64.50 25.05 2.60
C PRO A 3 -63.79 24.82 1.25
N ILE A 4 -62.64 24.18 1.32
CA ILE A 4 -61.91 23.70 0.14
C ILE A 4 -62.59 22.39 -0.31
N SER A 5 -62.83 22.23 -1.63
CA SER A 5 -63.41 20.98 -2.14
C SER A 5 -62.45 19.80 -1.84
N PRO A 6 -62.98 18.57 -1.59
CA PRO A 6 -62.14 17.41 -1.33
C PRO A 6 -61.13 17.13 -2.44
N GLU A 7 -61.50 17.34 -3.70
CA GLU A 7 -60.67 17.14 -4.89
C GLU A 7 -59.46 18.11 -4.90
N LEU A 8 -59.69 19.38 -4.53
CA LEU A 8 -58.62 20.37 -4.44
C LEU A 8 -57.66 20.06 -3.26
N ALA A 9 -58.23 19.60 -2.14
CA ALA A 9 -57.41 19.21 -0.98
C ALA A 9 -56.50 18.01 -1.30
N ASP A 10 -56.95 17.06 -2.10
CA ASP A 10 -56.14 15.92 -2.52
C ASP A 10 -55.09 16.29 -3.55
N GLN A 11 -55.37 17.21 -4.46
CA GLN A 11 -54.34 17.76 -5.37
C GLN A 11 -53.27 18.55 -4.65
N LEU A 12 -53.62 19.31 -3.63
CA LEU A 12 -52.64 20.05 -2.80
C LEU A 12 -51.72 19.15 -2.01
N LYS A 13 -52.17 17.95 -1.61
CA LYS A 13 -51.30 16.96 -0.92
C LYS A 13 -50.18 16.37 -1.82
N LEU A 14 -50.37 16.43 -3.14
CA LEU A 14 -49.37 15.94 -4.11
C LEU A 14 -48.26 16.96 -4.41
N LEU A 15 -48.41 18.19 -3.92
CA LEU A 15 -47.45 19.27 -4.16
C LEU A 15 -46.35 19.28 -3.11
N ASN A 16 -45.14 19.53 -3.56
CA ASN A 16 -44.00 19.78 -2.64
C ASN A 16 -44.13 21.15 -1.92
N PRO A 17 -43.39 21.41 -0.85
CA PRO A 17 -43.47 22.67 -0.08
C PRO A 17 -43.30 23.94 -0.93
N GLN A 18 -42.47 23.92 -1.97
CA GLN A 18 -42.25 25.05 -2.88
C GLN A 18 -43.45 25.30 -3.79
N GLN A 19 -44.05 24.24 -4.30
CA GLN A 19 -45.30 24.29 -5.11
C GLN A 19 -46.45 24.78 -4.27
N LEU A 20 -46.59 24.34 -3.02
CA LEU A 20 -47.62 24.81 -2.10
C LEU A 20 -47.47 26.30 -1.77
N ALA A 21 -46.23 26.79 -1.56
CA ALA A 21 -45.94 28.21 -1.34
C ALA A 21 -46.32 29.04 -2.59
N PHE A 22 -46.02 28.53 -3.79
CA PHE A 22 -46.44 29.19 -5.05
C PHE A 22 -47.95 29.28 -5.20
N VAL A 23 -48.69 28.20 -4.95
CA VAL A 23 -50.14 28.17 -5.01
C VAL A 23 -50.74 29.13 -3.98
N ALA A 24 -50.23 29.17 -2.76
CA ALA A 24 -50.67 30.10 -1.73
C ALA A 24 -50.47 31.57 -2.14
N GLY A 25 -49.27 31.91 -2.68
CA GLY A 25 -48.96 33.25 -3.19
C GLY A 25 -49.81 33.66 -4.38
N TYR A 26 -50.07 32.75 -5.31
CA TYR A 26 -50.95 32.96 -6.44
C TYR A 26 -52.40 33.19 -6.01
N ALA A 27 -52.90 32.37 -5.09
CA ALA A 27 -54.27 32.51 -4.54
C ALA A 27 -54.43 33.84 -3.81
N TRP A 28 -53.42 34.28 -3.03
CA TRP A 28 -53.44 35.56 -2.34
C TRP A 28 -53.41 36.75 -3.32
N ALA A 29 -52.58 36.71 -4.34
CA ALA A 29 -52.52 37.75 -5.41
C ALA A 29 -53.85 37.91 -6.16
N LYS A 30 -54.47 36.77 -6.46
CA LYS A 30 -55.84 36.74 -7.07
C LYS A 30 -56.92 37.30 -6.15
N SER A 31 -56.83 37.10 -4.86
CA SER A 31 -57.81 37.57 -3.87
C SER A 31 -57.72 39.10 -3.61
N THR A 32 -56.57 39.71 -3.87
CA THR A 32 -56.31 41.14 -3.67
C THR A 32 -56.51 41.99 -4.93
N GLY A 33 -57.00 41.42 -6.03
CA GLY A 33 -57.34 42.16 -7.26
C GLY A 33 -56.15 42.57 -8.13
N GLY A 34 -54.96 42.06 -7.86
CA GLY A 34 -53.75 42.26 -8.66
C GLY A 34 -53.72 41.37 -9.91
N ASP A 35 -53.27 41.92 -11.03
CA ASP A 35 -53.03 41.15 -12.24
C ASP A 35 -51.92 40.15 -12.04
N ALA A 36 -52.21 38.87 -12.20
CA ALA A 36 -51.30 37.75 -11.90
C ALA A 36 -50.09 37.68 -12.84
N ALA A 37 -49.94 38.58 -13.79
CA ALA A 37 -48.87 38.63 -14.77
C ALA A 37 -47.64 39.49 -14.33
N ALA A 38 -47.69 40.16 -13.17
CA ALA A 38 -46.64 41.12 -12.75
C ALA A 38 -46.02 40.76 -11.35
N VAL A 39 -46.20 39.58 -10.85
CA VAL A 39 -45.47 39.17 -9.64
C VAL A 39 -44.17 38.51 -10.06
N SER A 40 -43.21 39.32 -10.51
CA SER A 40 -41.83 38.96 -10.38
C SER A 40 -41.50 39.00 -8.88
N PHE A 41 -41.63 37.89 -8.19
CA PHE A 41 -40.95 37.72 -6.90
C PHE A 41 -39.43 37.79 -7.20
N GLN A 42 -38.80 38.96 -7.05
CA GLN A 42 -37.50 38.99 -6.46
C GLN A 42 -37.71 38.42 -5.05
N SER A 43 -37.72 37.10 -4.96
CA SER A 43 -37.43 36.46 -3.71
C SER A 43 -36.01 36.89 -3.33
N GLN A 44 -35.87 37.86 -2.48
CA GLN A 44 -34.88 37.74 -1.43
C GLN A 44 -35.34 36.56 -0.57
N ALA A 45 -35.42 35.36 -1.21
CA ALA A 45 -35.04 34.16 -0.51
C ALA A 45 -33.62 34.50 -0.06
N SER A 46 -33.46 34.79 1.21
CA SER A 46 -32.22 34.41 1.86
C SER A 46 -31.96 33.01 1.34
N ALA A 47 -31.14 32.94 0.31
CA ALA A 47 -30.62 31.69 -0.17
C ALA A 47 -30.10 31.08 1.12
N ALA A 48 -30.73 30.02 1.60
CA ALA A 48 -30.05 29.09 2.46
C ALA A 48 -28.77 28.81 1.67
N GLN A 49 -27.68 29.47 2.07
CA GLN A 49 -26.37 29.22 1.48
C GLN A 49 -26.26 27.72 1.47
N PRO A 50 -25.96 27.08 0.33
CA PRO A 50 -25.68 25.68 0.34
C PRO A 50 -24.67 25.50 1.46
N ALA A 51 -25.01 24.64 2.41
CA ALA A 51 -24.14 24.35 3.52
C ALA A 51 -22.75 24.07 2.94
N PRO A 52 -21.66 24.65 3.51
CA PRO A 52 -20.34 24.52 2.95
C PRO A 52 -20.04 23.05 2.72
N ALA A 53 -19.56 22.70 1.54
CA ALA A 53 -19.10 21.38 1.23
C ALA A 53 -18.01 21.02 2.23
N ARG A 54 -18.10 19.85 2.87
CA ARG A 54 -17.11 19.37 3.84
C ARG A 54 -15.76 19.26 3.16
N ARG A 55 -14.71 19.69 3.83
CA ARG A 55 -13.34 19.52 3.37
C ARG A 55 -12.91 18.08 3.60
N VAL A 56 -12.78 17.34 2.51
CA VAL A 56 -12.32 15.95 2.54
C VAL A 56 -10.89 15.90 2.03
N ARG A 57 -9.97 15.54 2.90
CA ARG A 57 -8.56 15.38 2.59
C ARG A 57 -8.18 13.91 2.59
N ILE A 58 -7.56 13.46 1.49
CA ILE A 58 -6.90 12.16 1.42
C ILE A 58 -5.39 12.41 1.48
N LEU A 59 -4.72 11.76 2.41
CA LEU A 59 -3.27 11.73 2.50
C LEU A 59 -2.76 10.37 2.04
N SER A 60 -1.77 10.36 1.15
CA SER A 60 -1.05 9.15 0.78
C SER A 60 0.36 9.19 1.31
N ALA A 61 0.82 8.09 1.89
CA ALA A 61 2.18 7.91 2.34
C ALA A 61 2.69 6.55 1.84
N SER A 62 3.55 6.58 0.81
CA SER A 62 3.93 5.39 0.08
C SER A 62 5.42 5.40 -0.27
N GLN A 63 6.12 4.31 -0.01
CA GLN A 63 7.50 4.14 -0.44
C GLN A 63 7.56 3.62 -1.89
N THR A 64 6.68 2.67 -2.24
CA THR A 64 6.67 1.94 -3.52
C THR A 64 5.48 2.29 -4.41
N GLY A 65 4.73 3.35 -4.08
CA GLY A 65 3.57 3.80 -4.85
C GLY A 65 2.26 3.05 -4.56
N ASN A 66 2.25 1.93 -3.86
CA ASN A 66 1.03 1.14 -3.62
C ASN A 66 -0.02 1.90 -2.79
N ALA A 67 0.38 2.53 -1.68
CA ALA A 67 -0.55 3.33 -0.87
C ALA A 67 -1.12 4.51 -1.68
N ARG A 68 -0.33 5.09 -2.58
CA ARG A 68 -0.79 6.14 -3.49
C ARG A 68 -1.84 5.61 -4.47
N LYS A 69 -1.64 4.44 -5.09
CA LYS A 69 -2.63 3.81 -5.98
C LYS A 69 -3.98 3.60 -5.26
N VAL A 70 -3.96 3.09 -4.03
CA VAL A 70 -5.17 2.92 -3.21
C VAL A 70 -5.83 4.26 -2.88
N ALA A 71 -5.06 5.29 -2.55
CA ALA A 71 -5.58 6.63 -2.29
C ALA A 71 -6.22 7.27 -3.55
N GLU A 72 -5.67 7.02 -4.75
CA GLU A 72 -6.24 7.42 -6.03
C GLU A 72 -7.57 6.68 -6.33
N GLN A 73 -7.64 5.38 -6.03
CA GLN A 73 -8.89 4.61 -6.12
C GLN A 73 -9.96 5.15 -5.17
N LEU A 74 -9.60 5.48 -3.92
CA LEU A 74 -10.51 6.10 -2.96
C LEU A 74 -11.03 7.46 -3.46
N LEU A 75 -10.13 8.30 -4.00
CA LEU A 75 -10.49 9.57 -4.61
C LEU A 75 -11.50 9.39 -5.74
N ALA A 76 -11.28 8.41 -6.63
CA ALA A 76 -12.18 8.11 -7.73
C ALA A 76 -13.56 7.67 -7.23
N LYS A 77 -13.63 6.79 -6.20
CA LYS A 77 -14.88 6.34 -5.58
C LYS A 77 -15.64 7.51 -4.93
N LEU A 78 -14.96 8.41 -4.22
CA LEU A 78 -15.56 9.62 -3.62
C LEU A 78 -16.13 10.56 -4.67
N LYS A 79 -15.38 10.82 -5.76
CA LYS A 79 -15.85 11.64 -6.88
C LYS A 79 -17.10 11.05 -7.54
N THR A 80 -17.13 9.73 -7.73
CA THR A 80 -18.31 9.04 -8.28
C THR A 80 -19.54 9.19 -7.36
N SER A 81 -19.31 9.29 -6.05
CA SER A 81 -20.37 9.55 -5.04
C SER A 81 -20.71 11.04 -4.88
N GLY A 82 -20.17 11.92 -5.72
CA GLY A 82 -20.44 13.36 -5.69
C GLY A 82 -19.74 14.11 -4.53
N VAL A 83 -18.73 13.50 -3.91
CA VAL A 83 -17.95 14.12 -2.84
C VAL A 83 -16.70 14.78 -3.43
N ASP A 84 -16.53 16.07 -3.16
CA ASP A 84 -15.30 16.78 -3.52
C ASP A 84 -14.21 16.46 -2.48
N ALA A 85 -13.15 15.80 -2.91
CA ALA A 85 -12.03 15.38 -2.10
C ALA A 85 -10.70 15.73 -2.76
N VAL A 86 -9.69 16.07 -1.96
CA VAL A 86 -8.35 16.43 -2.43
C VAL A 86 -7.35 15.41 -1.93
N LEU A 87 -6.64 14.77 -2.89
CA LEU A 87 -5.51 13.88 -2.59
C LEU A 87 -4.21 14.70 -2.52
N THR A 88 -3.44 14.48 -1.46
CA THR A 88 -2.15 15.13 -1.23
C THR A 88 -1.16 14.09 -0.71
N ALA A 89 0.08 14.09 -1.20
CA ALA A 89 1.14 13.30 -0.61
C ALA A 89 1.45 13.81 0.82
N ALA A 90 1.80 12.90 1.72
CA ALA A 90 2.08 13.26 3.11
C ALA A 90 3.24 14.27 3.23
N ALA A 91 4.23 14.19 2.32
CA ALA A 91 5.35 15.13 2.24
C ALA A 91 4.92 16.58 1.94
N ASP A 92 3.90 16.74 1.10
CA ASP A 92 3.42 18.06 0.64
C ASP A 92 2.34 18.66 1.57
N TYR A 93 1.88 17.87 2.53
CA TYR A 93 0.79 18.29 3.40
C TYR A 93 1.24 19.23 4.50
N LYS A 94 0.56 20.38 4.59
CA LYS A 94 0.78 21.37 5.65
C LYS A 94 0.09 20.93 6.93
N THR A 95 0.80 20.25 7.81
CA THR A 95 0.28 19.63 9.05
C THR A 95 -0.52 20.59 9.94
N LYS A 96 -0.23 21.90 9.90
CA LYS A 96 -0.96 22.92 10.67
C LYS A 96 -2.41 23.11 10.23
N GLN A 97 -2.77 22.66 9.02
CA GLN A 97 -4.13 22.77 8.48
C GLN A 97 -5.01 21.58 8.88
N MET A 98 -4.45 20.57 9.56
CA MET A 98 -5.16 19.33 9.87
C MET A 98 -6.43 19.53 10.71
N ALA A 99 -6.41 20.45 11.67
CA ALA A 99 -7.60 20.79 12.46
C ALA A 99 -8.69 21.56 11.68
N GLU A 100 -8.38 22.02 10.47
CA GLU A 100 -9.32 22.70 9.59
C GLU A 100 -10.04 21.75 8.62
N GLU A 101 -9.60 20.49 8.53
CA GLU A 101 -10.25 19.46 7.71
C GLU A 101 -11.48 18.94 8.45
N ASP A 102 -12.57 18.67 7.72
CA ASP A 102 -13.75 18.03 8.29
C ASP A 102 -13.60 16.51 8.28
N ILE A 103 -12.94 15.99 7.23
CA ILE A 103 -12.69 14.55 7.04
C ILE A 103 -11.26 14.35 6.56
N LEU A 104 -10.52 13.52 7.27
CA LEU A 104 -9.13 13.15 6.97
C LEU A 104 -9.04 11.64 6.72
N LEU A 105 -8.63 11.25 5.53
CA LEU A 105 -8.44 9.87 5.13
C LEU A 105 -6.95 9.65 4.89
N LEU A 106 -6.34 8.69 5.57
CA LEU A 106 -4.92 8.40 5.43
C LEU A 106 -4.71 6.98 4.88
N VAL A 107 -3.94 6.87 3.80
CA VAL A 107 -3.47 5.59 3.26
C VAL A 107 -1.95 5.56 3.36
N THR A 108 -1.40 4.65 4.14
CA THR A 108 0.04 4.59 4.41
C THR A 108 0.60 3.19 4.24
N SER A 109 1.83 3.05 3.75
CA SER A 109 2.59 1.81 3.85
C SER A 109 3.41 1.77 5.15
N THR A 110 3.95 0.59 5.44
CA THR A 110 4.88 0.36 6.56
C THR A 110 6.23 -0.02 5.98
N GLN A 111 7.31 0.48 6.56
CA GLN A 111 8.68 0.16 6.16
C GLN A 111 9.55 -0.21 7.37
N GLY A 112 10.76 -0.71 7.09
CA GLY A 112 11.78 -1.02 8.10
C GLY A 112 11.24 -1.87 9.24
N GLU A 113 11.47 -1.44 10.47
CA GLU A 113 11.00 -2.08 11.68
C GLU A 113 9.62 -1.56 12.15
N GLY A 114 8.73 -1.25 11.19
CA GLY A 114 7.37 -0.80 11.49
C GLY A 114 7.17 0.71 11.37
N GLU A 115 8.16 1.44 10.86
CA GLU A 115 8.10 2.88 10.69
C GLU A 115 7.19 3.27 9.52
N PRO A 116 6.60 4.47 9.56
CA PRO A 116 5.93 5.04 8.41
C PRO A 116 6.94 5.37 7.29
N PRO A 117 6.51 5.45 6.02
CA PRO A 117 7.35 5.91 4.93
C PRO A 117 8.01 7.26 5.23
N GLU A 118 9.19 7.51 4.64
CA GLU A 118 9.95 8.73 4.87
C GLU A 118 9.13 10.01 4.67
N GLU A 119 8.27 10.02 3.66
CA GLU A 119 7.37 11.14 3.37
C GLU A 119 6.33 11.41 4.48
N ALA A 120 6.03 10.41 5.32
CA ALA A 120 5.11 10.55 6.44
C ALA A 120 5.79 10.76 7.79
N LEU A 121 7.11 10.62 7.89
CA LEU A 121 7.85 10.85 9.14
C LEU A 121 7.61 12.24 9.75
N PRO A 122 7.60 13.36 8.98
CA PRO A 122 7.28 14.68 9.52
C PRO A 122 5.87 14.75 10.09
N LEU A 123 4.88 14.14 9.43
CA LEU A 123 3.50 14.06 9.87
C LEU A 123 3.39 13.24 11.17
N HIS A 124 3.98 12.05 11.21
CA HIS A 124 4.02 11.18 12.38
C HIS A 124 4.66 11.87 13.59
N LYS A 125 5.80 12.53 13.38
CA LYS A 125 6.49 13.30 14.42
C LYS A 125 5.66 14.49 14.91
N PHE A 126 4.93 15.17 14.02
CA PHE A 126 4.06 16.28 14.39
C PHE A 126 2.91 15.81 15.27
N LEU A 127 2.23 14.70 14.92
CA LEU A 127 1.11 14.14 15.68
C LEU A 127 1.54 13.61 17.06
N ASN A 128 2.77 13.11 17.20
CA ASN A 128 3.36 12.72 18.48
C ASN A 128 3.89 13.90 19.30
N GLY A 129 3.98 15.08 18.71
CA GLY A 129 4.62 16.25 19.31
C GLY A 129 3.70 17.04 20.25
N LYS A 130 4.31 17.87 21.10
CA LYS A 130 3.57 18.80 22.01
C LYS A 130 2.72 19.86 21.27
N LYS A 131 2.90 20.00 19.96
CA LYS A 131 2.17 20.95 19.10
C LYS A 131 1.09 20.25 18.27
N ALA A 132 0.80 18.98 18.55
CA ALA A 132 -0.29 18.26 17.89
C ALA A 132 -1.62 18.99 18.13
N PRO A 133 -2.46 19.13 17.10
CA PRO A 133 -3.72 19.85 17.21
C PRO A 133 -4.79 19.01 17.93
N ASP A 134 -5.81 19.68 18.46
CA ASP A 134 -7.06 19.01 18.82
C ASP A 134 -7.84 18.67 17.54
N LEU A 135 -8.18 17.39 17.35
CA LEU A 135 -8.89 16.87 16.20
C LEU A 135 -10.34 16.47 16.50
N SER A 136 -10.90 16.93 17.62
CA SER A 136 -12.27 16.59 18.06
C SER A 136 -13.37 16.96 17.04
N ALA A 137 -13.09 17.90 16.14
CA ALA A 137 -13.96 18.28 15.03
C ALA A 137 -13.74 17.44 13.76
N VAL A 138 -12.64 16.70 13.66
CA VAL A 138 -12.19 15.96 12.46
C VAL A 138 -12.69 14.52 12.52
N SER A 139 -13.29 14.06 11.44
CA SER A 139 -13.60 12.65 11.26
C SER A 139 -12.49 11.99 10.43
N PHE A 140 -12.06 10.78 10.77
CA PHE A 140 -10.94 10.15 10.09
C PHE A 140 -11.12 8.66 9.82
N ALA A 141 -10.35 8.15 8.85
CA ALA A 141 -10.14 6.73 8.64
C ALA A 141 -8.72 6.48 8.14
N VAL A 142 -8.14 5.33 8.50
CA VAL A 142 -6.76 4.96 8.15
C VAL A 142 -6.73 3.59 7.50
N LEU A 143 -5.98 3.46 6.40
CA LEU A 143 -5.60 2.18 5.80
C LEU A 143 -4.07 2.04 5.88
N GLY A 144 -3.61 0.94 6.44
CA GLY A 144 -2.21 0.53 6.46
C GLY A 144 -1.94 -0.60 5.47
N LEU A 145 -0.89 -0.45 4.67
CA LEU A 145 -0.31 -1.50 3.84
C LEU A 145 0.95 -2.03 4.53
N GLY A 146 1.14 -3.33 4.50
CA GLY A 146 2.31 -3.98 5.11
C GLY A 146 2.57 -5.34 4.52
N ASP A 147 3.41 -6.09 5.20
CA ASP A 147 3.73 -7.48 4.90
C ASP A 147 3.63 -8.27 6.20
N SER A 148 2.70 -9.22 6.27
CA SER A 148 2.43 -10.02 7.49
C SER A 148 3.56 -10.98 7.87
N SER A 149 4.57 -11.15 7.02
CA SER A 149 5.79 -11.90 7.38
C SER A 149 6.70 -11.12 8.34
N TYR A 150 6.47 -9.82 8.52
CA TYR A 150 7.21 -9.02 9.49
C TYR A 150 6.44 -8.86 10.80
N PRO A 151 7.14 -8.92 11.96
CA PRO A 151 6.49 -8.84 13.29
C PRO A 151 5.64 -7.58 13.49
N LYS A 152 6.00 -6.48 12.81
CA LYS A 152 5.30 -5.19 12.90
C LYS A 152 4.42 -4.91 11.70
N PHE A 153 3.62 -5.90 11.32
CA PHE A 153 2.65 -5.82 10.22
C PHE A 153 1.73 -4.60 10.33
N CYS A 154 1.71 -3.77 9.30
CA CYS A 154 0.91 -2.54 9.20
C CYS A 154 1.06 -1.60 10.39
N GLN A 155 2.20 -1.61 11.09
CA GLN A 155 2.40 -0.83 12.31
C GLN A 155 2.20 0.66 12.07
N ALA A 156 2.72 1.21 10.97
CA ALA A 156 2.53 2.62 10.64
C ALA A 156 1.03 3.01 10.54
N GLY A 157 0.20 2.18 9.91
CA GLY A 157 -1.24 2.39 9.85
C GLY A 157 -1.90 2.37 11.23
N ARG A 158 -1.52 1.39 12.07
CA ARG A 158 -2.00 1.29 13.47
C ARG A 158 -1.60 2.50 14.29
N ASP A 159 -0.36 2.96 14.15
CA ASP A 159 0.16 4.11 14.90
C ASP A 159 -0.57 5.39 14.52
N PHE A 160 -0.79 5.64 13.24
CA PHE A 160 -1.56 6.80 12.78
C PHE A 160 -3.00 6.75 13.26
N ASP A 161 -3.67 5.59 13.20
CA ASP A 161 -5.03 5.43 13.68
C ASP A 161 -5.15 5.75 15.18
N LEU A 162 -4.23 5.21 15.99
CA LEU A 162 -4.17 5.48 17.43
C LEU A 162 -3.85 6.94 17.75
N LEU A 163 -2.95 7.58 16.99
CA LEU A 163 -2.59 8.97 17.18
C LEU A 163 -3.76 9.92 16.88
N LEU A 164 -4.47 9.69 15.78
CA LEU A 164 -5.63 10.50 15.40
C LEU A 164 -6.76 10.34 16.42
N ASP A 165 -7.00 9.13 16.91
CA ASP A 165 -7.97 8.85 17.98
C ASP A 165 -7.59 9.55 19.30
N LYS A 166 -6.31 9.43 19.72
CA LYS A 166 -5.76 10.07 20.92
C LYS A 166 -5.88 11.61 20.88
N LEU A 167 -5.82 12.21 19.70
CA LEU A 167 -5.99 13.64 19.49
C LEU A 167 -7.46 14.07 19.39
N GLY A 168 -8.42 13.16 19.67
CA GLY A 168 -9.84 13.43 19.73
C GLY A 168 -10.57 13.23 18.41
N GLY A 169 -9.90 12.79 17.34
CA GLY A 169 -10.52 12.51 16.04
C GLY A 169 -11.64 11.48 16.13
N LYS A 170 -12.65 11.60 15.27
CA LYS A 170 -13.81 10.69 15.21
C LYS A 170 -13.57 9.63 14.13
N ARG A 171 -13.32 8.39 14.54
CA ARG A 171 -13.11 7.29 13.61
C ARG A 171 -14.38 7.02 12.79
N LEU A 172 -14.26 7.03 11.44
CA LEU A 172 -15.33 6.74 10.49
C LEU A 172 -15.46 5.26 10.19
N HIS A 173 -14.34 4.58 10.20
CA HIS A 173 -14.23 3.17 9.92
C HIS A 173 -13.04 2.59 10.69
N GLU A 174 -13.09 1.31 11.01
CA GLU A 174 -11.97 0.62 11.61
C GLU A 174 -10.73 0.69 10.71
N VAL A 175 -9.53 0.67 11.31
CA VAL A 175 -8.29 0.68 10.55
C VAL A 175 -8.24 -0.49 9.57
N GLY A 176 -8.04 -0.19 8.29
CA GLY A 176 -7.79 -1.22 7.28
C GLY A 176 -6.35 -1.70 7.37
N LEU A 177 -6.13 -3.01 7.37
CA LEU A 177 -4.81 -3.62 7.43
C LEU A 177 -4.67 -4.57 6.24
N CYS A 178 -3.86 -4.18 5.27
CA CYS A 178 -3.72 -4.90 4.01
C CYS A 178 -2.32 -5.52 3.91
N ASP A 179 -2.28 -6.79 3.54
CA ASP A 179 -1.06 -7.55 3.26
C ASP A 179 -0.58 -7.31 1.80
N LEU A 180 0.36 -8.08 1.32
CA LEU A 180 0.94 -7.95 -0.01
C LEU A 180 -0.11 -8.00 -1.14
N GLU A 181 -1.11 -8.86 -1.02
CA GLU A 181 -2.26 -8.94 -1.94
C GLU A 181 -3.40 -8.00 -1.51
N TYR A 182 -3.09 -6.74 -1.33
CA TYR A 182 -3.93 -5.73 -0.72
C TYR A 182 -5.20 -5.36 -1.50
N GLN A 183 -5.32 -5.70 -2.79
CA GLN A 183 -6.37 -5.19 -3.68
C GLN A 183 -7.77 -5.45 -3.14
N GLU A 184 -8.10 -6.69 -2.79
CA GLU A 184 -9.43 -7.06 -2.34
C GLU A 184 -9.82 -6.35 -1.04
N GLU A 185 -8.94 -6.37 -0.04
CA GLU A 185 -9.18 -5.72 1.25
C GLU A 185 -9.20 -4.19 1.12
N ALA A 186 -8.32 -3.61 0.31
CA ALA A 186 -8.32 -2.19 0.00
C ALA A 186 -9.59 -1.77 -0.74
N ASP A 187 -10.10 -2.59 -1.67
CA ASP A 187 -11.36 -2.33 -2.38
C ASP A 187 -12.57 -2.37 -1.45
N LYS A 188 -12.63 -3.32 -0.53
CA LYS A 188 -13.67 -3.42 0.51
C LYS A 188 -13.63 -2.20 1.43
N TRP A 189 -12.45 -1.87 1.95
CA TRP A 189 -12.27 -0.74 2.86
C TRP A 189 -12.58 0.60 2.17
N THR A 190 -12.05 0.84 0.96
CA THR A 190 -12.28 2.10 0.23
C THR A 190 -13.75 2.27 -0.16
N ALA A 191 -14.48 1.19 -0.46
CA ALA A 191 -15.93 1.24 -0.70
C ALA A 191 -16.71 1.63 0.57
N ALA A 192 -16.40 0.98 1.71
CA ALA A 192 -17.07 1.26 2.98
C ALA A 192 -16.78 2.70 3.46
N VAL A 193 -15.55 3.18 3.35
CA VAL A 193 -15.17 4.55 3.71
C VAL A 193 -15.82 5.56 2.78
N ALA A 194 -15.84 5.32 1.46
CA ALA A 194 -16.49 6.22 0.52
C ALA A 194 -18.00 6.37 0.82
N GLU A 195 -18.69 5.28 1.18
CA GLU A 195 -20.08 5.31 1.60
C GLU A 195 -20.27 6.08 2.91
N ALA A 196 -19.40 5.87 3.91
CA ALA A 196 -19.46 6.60 5.19
C ALA A 196 -19.26 8.10 4.99
N VAL A 197 -18.28 8.50 4.15
CA VAL A 197 -17.99 9.90 3.80
C VAL A 197 -19.18 10.50 3.03
N ALA A 198 -19.76 9.80 2.05
CA ALA A 198 -20.90 10.28 1.29
C ALA A 198 -22.12 10.54 2.19
N ARG A 199 -22.38 9.65 3.16
CA ARG A 199 -23.44 9.87 4.18
C ARG A 199 -23.22 11.12 5.01
N LEU A 200 -21.98 11.40 5.40
CA LEU A 200 -21.62 12.61 6.15
C LEU A 200 -21.68 13.86 5.27
N ALA A 201 -21.27 13.78 4.01
CA ALA A 201 -21.27 14.91 3.09
C ALA A 201 -22.66 15.33 2.66
N ALA A 202 -23.66 14.41 2.68
CA ALA A 202 -25.06 14.70 2.39
C ALA A 202 -25.76 15.53 3.50
N ALA A 203 -25.16 15.68 4.70
CA ALA A 203 -25.64 16.52 5.77
C ALA A 203 -25.14 17.98 5.60
N PRO A 204 -25.95 19.04 5.81
CA PRO A 204 -25.58 20.40 5.46
C PRO A 204 -24.43 20.97 6.29
N ALA A 205 -23.39 21.44 5.64
CA ALA A 205 -22.27 22.18 6.21
C ALA A 205 -21.82 23.34 5.31
N ALA A 206 -21.29 24.41 5.86
CA ALA A 206 -21.06 25.73 5.24
C ALA A 206 -19.68 25.91 4.56
N VAL A 207 -19.62 26.64 3.44
CA VAL A 207 -18.51 26.82 2.46
C VAL A 207 -17.45 27.83 2.91
N PRO A 208 -16.16 27.79 2.43
CA PRO A 208 -15.87 28.38 1.13
C PRO A 208 -14.89 27.63 0.20
N SER A 209 -15.07 27.90 -1.07
CA SER A 209 -14.31 27.51 -2.25
C SER A 209 -12.85 27.94 -2.25
N GLY A 210 -11.98 27.06 -2.74
CA GLY A 210 -10.65 27.38 -3.22
C GLY A 210 -10.25 26.42 -4.32
N ASN A 211 -10.33 26.88 -5.58
CA ASN A 211 -9.81 26.18 -6.75
C ASN A 211 -8.30 26.02 -6.67
N GLY A 212 -7.83 24.80 -6.73
CA GLY A 212 -6.44 24.45 -6.94
C GLY A 212 -6.37 23.22 -7.84
N THR A 213 -6.37 23.46 -9.14
CA THR A 213 -6.01 22.45 -10.15
C THR A 213 -4.52 22.19 -10.04
N VAL A 214 -4.12 21.06 -9.47
CA VAL A 214 -2.76 20.56 -9.59
C VAL A 214 -2.68 19.77 -10.88
N LYS A 215 -1.95 20.34 -11.86
CA LYS A 215 -1.44 19.60 -13.01
C LYS A 215 -0.48 18.54 -12.48
N VAL A 216 -0.77 17.29 -12.76
CA VAL A 216 0.22 16.23 -12.70
C VAL A 216 1.12 16.41 -13.91
N GLU A 217 2.29 16.98 -13.71
CA GLU A 217 3.37 16.91 -14.68
C GLU A 217 4.01 15.54 -14.57
N THR A 218 3.72 14.68 -15.50
CA THR A 218 4.49 13.49 -15.82
C THR A 218 5.74 13.93 -16.55
N GLU A 219 6.75 14.41 -15.83
CA GLU A 219 8.11 14.37 -16.33
C GLU A 219 8.71 13.04 -15.92
N GLY A 220 8.71 12.12 -16.87
CA GLY A 220 9.42 10.87 -16.73
C GLY A 220 9.93 10.48 -18.11
N GLY A 221 11.25 10.50 -18.29
CA GLY A 221 11.88 9.55 -19.20
C GLY A 221 11.51 8.17 -18.65
N GLY A 222 10.32 7.65 -19.03
CA GLY A 222 9.81 6.39 -18.50
C GLY A 222 10.70 5.25 -18.94
N THR A 223 11.33 4.57 -18.01
CA THR A 223 11.88 3.23 -18.26
C THR A 223 10.74 2.37 -18.79
N VAL A 224 10.97 1.72 -19.94
CA VAL A 224 10.02 0.80 -20.57
C VAL A 224 9.74 -0.41 -19.65
N TYR A 225 10.58 -0.60 -18.61
CA TYR A 225 10.58 -1.75 -17.71
C TYR A 225 10.02 -1.37 -16.34
N THR A 226 9.08 -2.20 -15.87
CA THR A 226 8.37 -2.03 -14.60
C THR A 226 8.43 -3.35 -13.79
N LYS A 227 7.89 -3.31 -12.59
CA LYS A 227 7.71 -4.51 -11.76
C LYS A 227 7.00 -5.63 -12.52
N GLU A 228 5.97 -5.30 -13.29
CA GLU A 228 5.16 -6.26 -14.07
C GLU A 228 5.84 -6.66 -15.40
N LYS A 229 6.79 -5.86 -15.86
CA LYS A 229 7.55 -6.10 -17.08
C LYS A 229 9.02 -5.76 -16.85
N PRO A 230 9.75 -6.60 -16.10
CA PRO A 230 11.17 -6.37 -15.82
C PRO A 230 12.04 -6.56 -17.06
N PHE A 231 13.24 -5.98 -17.03
CA PHE A 231 14.29 -6.24 -18.01
C PHE A 231 15.04 -7.51 -17.63
N ALA A 232 15.34 -8.34 -18.62
CA ALA A 232 16.23 -9.49 -18.48
C ALA A 232 17.68 -8.98 -18.61
N ALA A 233 18.30 -8.69 -17.49
CA ALA A 233 19.71 -8.30 -17.35
C ALA A 233 20.57 -9.53 -17.10
N SER A 234 21.90 -9.36 -16.99
CA SER A 234 22.81 -10.43 -16.59
C SER A 234 23.71 -10.01 -15.43
N LEU A 235 24.12 -10.99 -14.61
CA LEU A 235 25.13 -10.81 -13.57
C LEU A 235 26.51 -10.67 -14.21
N ALA A 236 27.13 -9.49 -14.12
CA ALA A 236 28.48 -9.27 -14.63
C ALA A 236 29.55 -9.65 -13.61
N VAL A 237 29.40 -9.21 -12.34
CA VAL A 237 30.38 -9.46 -11.28
C VAL A 237 29.69 -9.77 -9.96
N ARG A 238 30.24 -10.73 -9.24
CA ARG A 238 29.94 -10.99 -7.84
C ARG A 238 31.25 -11.07 -7.04
N GLN A 239 31.35 -10.23 -6.01
CA GLN A 239 32.54 -10.20 -5.19
C GLN A 239 32.17 -10.04 -3.70
N LYS A 240 32.62 -10.99 -2.89
CA LYS A 240 32.51 -10.87 -1.42
C LYS A 240 33.37 -9.71 -0.93
N ILE A 241 32.79 -8.76 -0.22
CA ILE A 241 33.45 -7.56 0.30
C ILE A 241 33.65 -7.57 1.82
N THR A 242 33.14 -8.58 2.51
CA THR A 242 33.37 -8.78 3.95
C THR A 242 34.47 -9.82 4.17
N SER A 243 35.20 -9.67 5.28
CA SER A 243 36.24 -10.64 5.66
C SER A 243 35.62 -11.98 6.09
N GLY A 244 36.43 -13.05 6.06
CA GLY A 244 36.00 -14.37 6.55
C GLY A 244 35.67 -14.45 8.05
N HIS A 245 35.91 -13.38 8.81
CA HIS A 245 35.62 -13.27 10.24
C HIS A 245 34.44 -12.31 10.51
N ALA A 246 33.77 -11.82 9.46
CA ALA A 246 32.61 -10.96 9.62
C ALA A 246 31.38 -11.79 10.00
N ASP A 247 30.52 -11.24 10.87
CA ASP A 247 29.26 -11.88 11.29
C ASP A 247 28.22 -11.94 10.15
N LYS A 248 28.44 -11.18 9.08
CA LYS A 248 27.53 -11.13 7.92
C LYS A 248 28.33 -11.21 6.63
N ASP A 249 27.81 -11.98 5.70
CA ASP A 249 28.30 -12.01 4.33
C ASP A 249 27.66 -10.86 3.53
N VAL A 250 28.51 -10.02 2.93
CA VAL A 250 28.09 -8.93 2.06
C VAL A 250 28.81 -9.05 0.73
N GLU A 251 28.00 -9.05 -0.34
CA GLU A 251 28.46 -9.16 -1.71
C GLU A 251 28.32 -7.82 -2.43
N HIS A 252 29.33 -7.47 -3.20
CA HIS A 252 29.25 -6.48 -4.27
C HIS A 252 28.78 -7.18 -5.54
N ILE A 253 27.72 -6.67 -6.13
CA ILE A 253 27.07 -7.23 -7.31
C ILE A 253 27.04 -6.18 -8.40
N GLU A 254 27.51 -6.54 -9.60
CA GLU A 254 27.39 -5.72 -10.81
C GLU A 254 26.45 -6.42 -11.80
N ILE A 255 25.46 -5.68 -12.29
CA ILE A 255 24.46 -6.19 -13.23
C ILE A 255 24.56 -5.37 -14.51
N ASP A 256 24.73 -6.07 -15.63
CA ASP A 256 24.79 -5.49 -16.96
C ASP A 256 23.37 -5.15 -17.46
N LEU A 257 23.17 -3.87 -17.79
CA LEU A 257 21.96 -3.31 -18.32
C LEU A 257 22.07 -2.98 -19.82
N THR A 258 23.10 -3.44 -20.50
CA THR A 258 23.36 -3.13 -21.91
C THR A 258 22.13 -3.41 -22.78
N GLY A 259 21.78 -2.44 -23.61
CA GLY A 259 20.64 -2.52 -24.52
C GLY A 259 19.26 -2.29 -23.89
N SER A 260 19.18 -2.13 -22.56
CA SER A 260 17.91 -1.82 -21.88
C SER A 260 17.43 -0.38 -22.08
N GLY A 261 18.36 0.55 -22.24
CA GLY A 261 18.06 1.99 -22.16
C GLY A 261 17.62 2.46 -20.77
N ILE A 262 17.74 1.63 -19.74
CA ILE A 262 17.43 1.99 -18.34
C ILE A 262 18.32 3.16 -17.88
N ARG A 263 17.67 4.14 -17.24
CA ARG A 263 18.33 5.24 -16.55
C ARG A 263 17.95 5.26 -15.09
N TYR A 264 18.92 5.54 -14.23
CA TYR A 264 18.72 5.66 -12.80
C TYR A 264 19.55 6.81 -12.22
N HIS A 265 19.26 7.20 -11.00
CA HIS A 265 19.97 8.24 -10.27
C HIS A 265 20.40 7.71 -8.90
N ALA A 266 21.44 8.28 -8.33
CA ALA A 266 21.79 8.04 -6.94
C ALA A 266 20.57 8.23 -6.02
N GLY A 267 20.31 7.24 -5.16
CA GLY A 267 19.12 7.18 -4.30
C GLY A 267 17.94 6.39 -4.84
N ASP A 268 17.95 5.96 -6.11
CA ASP A 268 16.99 4.99 -6.63
C ASP A 268 17.27 3.57 -6.09
N ALA A 269 16.32 2.68 -6.23
CA ALA A 269 16.47 1.27 -5.93
C ALA A 269 16.34 0.41 -7.19
N LEU A 270 17.06 -0.71 -7.22
CA LEU A 270 16.88 -1.76 -8.21
C LEU A 270 15.95 -2.84 -7.64
N GLY A 271 14.82 -3.09 -8.31
CA GLY A 271 13.96 -4.22 -8.03
C GLY A 271 14.48 -5.47 -8.73
N VAL A 272 14.64 -6.55 -7.98
CA VAL A 272 15.16 -7.83 -8.46
C VAL A 272 14.13 -8.92 -8.21
N TRP A 273 13.72 -9.62 -9.26
CA TRP A 273 12.90 -10.83 -9.18
C TRP A 273 13.78 -12.03 -8.95
N PRO A 274 13.72 -12.70 -7.79
CA PRO A 274 14.57 -13.85 -7.51
C PRO A 274 14.04 -15.15 -8.14
N ILE A 275 14.95 -16.13 -8.19
CA ILE A 275 14.62 -17.54 -8.42
C ILE A 275 14.95 -18.30 -7.13
N ASN A 276 14.00 -19.11 -6.65
CA ASN A 276 14.16 -19.91 -5.46
C ASN A 276 15.21 -21.02 -5.63
N ASP A 277 15.72 -21.50 -4.50
CA ASP A 277 16.69 -22.57 -4.46
C ASP A 277 16.05 -23.90 -4.90
N GLU A 278 16.62 -24.55 -5.92
CA GLU A 278 16.11 -25.81 -6.43
C GLU A 278 16.20 -26.95 -5.38
N ALA A 279 17.18 -26.88 -4.48
CA ALA A 279 17.27 -27.84 -3.38
C ALA A 279 16.11 -27.68 -2.40
N LEU A 280 15.75 -26.44 -2.08
CA LEU A 280 14.59 -26.13 -1.23
C LEU A 280 13.27 -26.52 -1.92
N VAL A 281 13.15 -26.27 -3.22
CA VAL A 281 11.98 -26.69 -4.03
C VAL A 281 11.83 -28.22 -3.98
N ALA A 282 12.92 -28.96 -4.18
CA ALA A 282 12.91 -30.41 -4.14
C ALA A 282 12.53 -30.96 -2.76
N GLU A 283 13.02 -30.33 -1.70
CA GLU A 283 12.71 -30.70 -0.31
C GLU A 283 11.23 -30.47 0.02
N ILE A 284 10.65 -29.33 -0.38
CA ILE A 284 9.22 -29.03 -0.22
C ILE A 284 8.35 -30.05 -0.95
N LEU A 285 8.68 -30.36 -2.22
CA LEU A 285 7.98 -31.37 -3.01
C LEU A 285 8.03 -32.75 -2.36
N GLN A 286 9.19 -33.12 -1.81
CA GLN A 286 9.36 -34.39 -1.10
C GLN A 286 8.42 -34.50 0.12
N TYR A 287 8.31 -33.45 0.95
CA TYR A 287 7.42 -33.45 2.11
C TYR A 287 5.94 -33.44 1.70
N ALA A 288 5.60 -32.79 0.60
CA ALA A 288 4.25 -32.79 0.03
C ALA A 288 3.87 -34.12 -0.63
N GLY A 289 4.86 -34.97 -0.94
CA GLY A 289 4.67 -36.24 -1.65
C GLY A 289 4.41 -36.10 -3.13
N LEU A 290 4.99 -35.05 -3.75
CA LEU A 290 4.87 -34.70 -5.17
C LEU A 290 6.21 -34.91 -5.90
N ASP A 291 6.16 -35.14 -7.22
CA ASP A 291 7.37 -35.24 -8.05
C ASP A 291 7.74 -33.92 -8.76
N GLY A 292 6.80 -32.95 -8.77
CA GLY A 292 6.98 -31.63 -9.32
C GLY A 292 6.49 -31.45 -10.75
N SER A 293 6.07 -32.53 -11.43
CA SER A 293 5.52 -32.50 -12.80
C SER A 293 4.01 -32.27 -12.84
N GLU A 294 3.37 -32.26 -11.66
CA GLU A 294 1.93 -32.05 -11.56
C GLU A 294 1.56 -30.63 -11.98
N ASN A 295 0.54 -30.53 -12.83
CA ASN A 295 0.04 -29.23 -13.26
C ASN A 295 -0.83 -28.56 -12.19
N ILE A 296 -0.63 -27.25 -12.04
CA ILE A 296 -1.45 -26.37 -11.22
C ILE A 296 -2.07 -25.27 -12.09
N ARG A 297 -3.15 -24.70 -11.61
CA ARG A 297 -3.76 -23.50 -12.18
C ARG A 297 -3.35 -22.28 -11.38
N ARG A 298 -2.69 -21.33 -12.03
CA ARG A 298 -2.29 -20.04 -11.45
C ARG A 298 -3.49 -19.13 -11.21
N ALA A 299 -3.33 -18.12 -10.37
CA ALA A 299 -4.36 -17.09 -10.10
C ALA A 299 -4.77 -16.30 -11.36
N ASP A 300 -3.87 -16.10 -12.31
CA ASP A 300 -4.14 -15.45 -13.60
C ASP A 300 -4.87 -16.34 -14.61
N GLY A 301 -5.12 -17.61 -14.24
CA GLY A 301 -5.77 -18.63 -15.08
C GLY A 301 -4.84 -19.42 -15.98
N GLY A 302 -3.53 -19.12 -15.98
CA GLY A 302 -2.51 -19.93 -16.65
C GLY A 302 -2.26 -21.27 -15.96
N GLU A 303 -1.64 -22.21 -16.65
CA GLU A 303 -1.25 -23.50 -16.11
C GLU A 303 0.28 -23.68 -16.19
N CYS A 304 0.87 -24.32 -15.18
CA CYS A 304 2.28 -24.70 -15.17
C CYS A 304 2.51 -25.89 -14.23
N GLU A 305 3.69 -26.48 -14.30
CA GLU A 305 4.12 -27.48 -13.32
C GLU A 305 4.34 -26.84 -11.95
N ILE A 306 4.00 -27.56 -10.87
CA ILE A 306 4.18 -27.07 -9.49
C ILE A 306 5.65 -26.75 -9.18
N ARG A 307 6.61 -27.49 -9.73
CA ARG A 307 8.05 -27.19 -9.62
C ARG A 307 8.38 -25.80 -10.15
N THR A 308 7.85 -25.43 -11.31
CA THR A 308 8.05 -24.11 -11.91
C THR A 308 7.44 -23.03 -11.04
N ALA A 309 6.23 -23.24 -10.53
CA ALA A 309 5.58 -22.28 -9.62
C ALA A 309 6.36 -22.08 -8.32
N LEU A 310 6.82 -23.15 -7.67
CA LEU A 310 7.64 -23.06 -6.47
C LEU A 310 8.99 -22.36 -6.73
N ARG A 311 9.55 -22.57 -7.92
CA ARG A 311 10.85 -21.98 -8.29
C ARG A 311 10.75 -20.49 -8.61
N GLU A 312 9.69 -20.04 -9.28
CA GLU A 312 9.65 -18.71 -9.91
C GLU A 312 8.52 -17.81 -9.41
N ASP A 313 7.38 -18.39 -8.98
CA ASP A 313 6.16 -17.63 -8.75
C ASP A 313 5.81 -17.45 -7.25
N LEU A 314 6.35 -18.29 -6.36
CA LEU A 314 5.95 -18.38 -4.96
C LEU A 314 7.08 -18.01 -4.01
N ASP A 315 6.76 -17.30 -2.93
CA ASP A 315 7.69 -17.07 -1.83
C ASP A 315 7.70 -18.27 -0.88
N ILE A 316 8.68 -19.15 -1.06
CA ILE A 316 8.82 -20.37 -0.27
C ILE A 316 9.79 -20.24 0.91
N THR A 317 10.38 -19.05 1.09
CA THR A 317 11.38 -18.80 2.13
C THR A 317 10.82 -18.13 3.37
N GLN A 318 9.68 -17.44 3.25
CA GLN A 318 9.09 -16.72 4.36
C GLN A 318 7.79 -17.37 4.84
N ILE A 319 7.76 -17.70 6.13
CA ILE A 319 6.56 -18.22 6.78
C ILE A 319 5.60 -17.08 7.14
N THR A 320 4.30 -17.34 7.01
CA THR A 320 3.25 -16.38 7.38
C THR A 320 2.27 -17.00 8.39
N PRO A 321 1.56 -16.19 9.18
CA PRO A 321 0.47 -16.69 10.03
C PRO A 321 -0.59 -17.46 9.25
N GLN A 322 -0.87 -17.04 8.01
CA GLN A 322 -1.85 -17.68 7.16
C GLN A 322 -1.37 -19.06 6.70
N PHE A 323 -0.11 -19.18 6.28
CA PHE A 323 0.51 -20.46 5.94
C PHE A 323 0.34 -21.49 7.09
N VAL A 324 0.65 -21.08 8.32
CA VAL A 324 0.54 -21.97 9.48
C VAL A 324 -0.90 -22.42 9.72
N ARG A 325 -1.87 -21.50 9.62
CA ARG A 325 -3.29 -21.81 9.80
C ARG A 325 -3.82 -22.76 8.73
N ASP A 326 -3.52 -22.47 7.46
CA ASP A 326 -3.99 -23.25 6.33
C ASP A 326 -3.37 -24.64 6.34
N TYR A 327 -2.07 -24.72 6.61
CA TYR A 327 -1.40 -26.02 6.72
C TYR A 327 -1.89 -26.83 7.93
N ALA A 328 -2.11 -26.20 9.08
CA ALA A 328 -2.67 -26.86 10.27
C ALA A 328 -4.09 -27.42 9.99
N ALA A 329 -4.90 -26.69 9.23
CA ALA A 329 -6.22 -27.16 8.81
C ALA A 329 -6.10 -28.33 7.82
N LEU A 330 -5.15 -28.27 6.88
CA LEU A 330 -4.94 -29.28 5.86
C LEU A 330 -4.39 -30.60 6.46
N CYS A 331 -3.34 -30.53 7.27
CA CYS A 331 -2.71 -31.72 7.86
C CYS A 331 -3.46 -32.27 9.09
N GLY A 332 -4.34 -31.48 9.71
CA GLY A 332 -5.12 -31.91 10.88
C GLY A 332 -4.32 -32.07 12.17
N ALA A 333 -3.07 -31.59 12.24
CA ALA A 333 -2.20 -31.73 13.41
C ALA A 333 -2.70 -30.83 14.56
N GLU A 334 -3.19 -31.45 15.65
CA GLU A 334 -3.73 -30.72 16.82
C GLU A 334 -2.69 -29.77 17.45
N GLU A 335 -1.42 -30.16 17.50
CA GLU A 335 -0.33 -29.35 18.03
C GLU A 335 -0.15 -28.05 17.21
N LEU A 336 -0.13 -28.17 15.88
CA LEU A 336 0.01 -27.02 15.00
C LEU A 336 -1.24 -26.11 15.01
N GLN A 337 -2.43 -26.70 15.14
CA GLN A 337 -3.68 -25.96 15.34
C GLN A 337 -3.68 -25.20 16.66
N GLY A 338 -3.18 -25.80 17.74
CA GLY A 338 -2.99 -25.13 19.03
C GLY A 338 -2.03 -23.95 18.94
N THR A 339 -0.89 -24.13 18.28
CA THR A 339 0.08 -23.05 18.00
C THR A 339 -0.54 -21.93 17.18
N ALA A 340 -1.30 -22.26 16.12
CA ALA A 340 -1.97 -21.29 15.26
C ALA A 340 -3.08 -20.48 15.97
N ALA A 341 -3.68 -21.03 17.01
CA ALA A 341 -4.74 -20.39 17.79
C ALA A 341 -4.22 -19.43 18.88
N ASP A 342 -3.00 -19.63 19.37
CA ASP A 342 -2.36 -18.79 20.39
C ASP A 342 -1.42 -17.76 19.73
N ALA A 343 -1.69 -16.48 19.95
CA ALA A 343 -0.95 -15.40 19.28
C ALA A 343 0.53 -15.32 19.68
N GLU A 344 0.86 -15.61 20.95
CA GLU A 344 2.25 -15.57 21.45
C GLU A 344 3.03 -16.80 20.96
N ALA A 345 2.41 -17.98 21.04
CA ALA A 345 2.99 -19.21 20.50
C ALA A 345 3.22 -19.12 19.00
N LEU A 346 2.25 -18.60 18.25
CA LEU A 346 2.37 -18.39 16.80
C LEU A 346 3.52 -17.44 16.46
N ALA A 347 3.63 -16.30 17.15
CA ALA A 347 4.72 -15.35 16.92
C ALA A 347 6.10 -15.98 17.18
N ALA A 348 6.25 -16.73 18.27
CA ALA A 348 7.48 -17.45 18.57
C ALA A 348 7.79 -18.53 17.53
N TYR A 349 6.78 -19.25 17.07
CA TYR A 349 6.92 -20.29 16.03
C TYR A 349 7.36 -19.71 14.68
N LEU A 350 6.74 -18.61 14.25
CA LEU A 350 7.09 -17.91 13.01
C LEU A 350 8.53 -17.37 13.01
N ALA A 351 9.03 -16.96 14.18
CA ALA A 351 10.40 -16.46 14.31
C ALA A 351 11.46 -17.57 14.23
N ALA A 352 11.09 -18.82 14.52
CA ALA A 352 12.03 -19.93 14.64
C ALA A 352 11.94 -20.97 13.51
N THR A 353 10.83 -21.00 12.75
CA THR A 353 10.53 -22.11 11.84
C THR A 353 10.28 -21.61 10.44
N PRO A 354 11.08 -22.01 9.43
CA PRO A 354 10.78 -21.72 8.02
C PRO A 354 9.63 -22.61 7.51
N PRO A 355 9.00 -22.26 6.35
CA PRO A 355 7.92 -23.08 5.78
C PRO A 355 8.29 -24.55 5.58
N VAL A 356 9.48 -24.82 5.06
CA VAL A 356 9.99 -26.18 4.90
C VAL A 356 10.11 -26.92 6.23
N GLY A 357 10.46 -26.22 7.31
CA GLY A 357 10.53 -26.79 8.66
C GLY A 357 9.16 -27.22 9.17
N VAL A 358 8.10 -26.48 8.86
CA VAL A 358 6.71 -26.87 9.20
C VAL A 358 6.31 -28.13 8.46
N LEU A 359 6.61 -28.20 7.15
CA LEU A 359 6.33 -29.38 6.32
C LEU A 359 7.10 -30.60 6.82
N ALA A 360 8.34 -30.44 7.28
CA ALA A 360 9.16 -31.49 7.86
C ALA A 360 8.64 -32.00 9.19
N GLN A 361 8.18 -31.08 10.08
CA GLN A 361 7.63 -31.43 11.39
C GLN A 361 6.29 -32.16 11.30
N PHE A 362 5.46 -31.80 10.34
CA PHE A 362 4.10 -32.34 10.15
C PHE A 362 3.91 -32.86 8.71
N PRO A 363 4.64 -33.91 8.26
CA PRO A 363 4.57 -34.37 6.88
C PRO A 363 3.14 -34.76 6.49
N HIS A 364 2.65 -34.20 5.39
CA HIS A 364 1.31 -34.47 4.88
C HIS A 364 1.31 -34.53 3.35
N LYS A 365 0.74 -35.63 2.80
CA LYS A 365 0.57 -35.74 1.34
C LYS A 365 -0.60 -34.91 0.87
N MET A 366 -0.35 -34.07 -0.09
CA MET A 366 -1.34 -33.12 -0.62
C MET A 366 -1.30 -33.07 -2.16
N THR A 367 -2.30 -32.50 -2.76
CA THR A 367 -2.30 -32.22 -4.19
C THR A 367 -1.40 -31.03 -4.52
N ALA A 368 -0.93 -30.95 -5.77
CA ALA A 368 -0.13 -29.82 -6.22
C ALA A 368 -0.87 -28.46 -6.07
N GLN A 369 -2.19 -28.46 -6.29
CA GLN A 369 -2.99 -27.25 -6.14
C GLN A 369 -3.13 -26.81 -4.68
N GLU A 370 -3.25 -27.74 -3.73
CA GLU A 370 -3.22 -27.42 -2.29
C GLU A 370 -1.87 -26.84 -1.88
N LEU A 371 -0.76 -27.45 -2.32
CA LEU A 371 0.59 -26.92 -2.07
C LEU A 371 0.77 -25.51 -2.63
N TYR A 372 0.32 -25.27 -3.88
CA TYR A 372 0.35 -23.95 -4.50
C TYR A 372 -0.42 -22.90 -3.67
N GLY A 373 -1.58 -23.26 -3.14
CA GLY A 373 -2.44 -22.38 -2.35
C GLY A 373 -1.88 -22.02 -0.96
N LEU A 374 -0.90 -22.77 -0.43
CA LEU A 374 -0.27 -22.47 0.85
C LEU A 374 0.69 -21.29 0.81
N PHE A 375 1.34 -21.10 -0.33
CA PHE A 375 2.35 -20.05 -0.48
C PHE A 375 1.77 -18.81 -1.15
N ARG A 376 2.26 -17.67 -0.75
CA ARG A 376 1.93 -16.40 -1.38
C ARG A 376 2.79 -16.17 -2.63
N PRO A 377 2.33 -15.31 -3.56
CA PRO A 377 3.12 -14.94 -4.72
C PRO A 377 4.49 -14.35 -4.35
N GLN A 378 5.50 -14.67 -5.16
CA GLN A 378 6.82 -14.09 -5.06
C GLN A 378 6.76 -12.59 -5.34
N THR A 379 7.55 -11.82 -4.59
CA THR A 379 7.70 -10.37 -4.80
C THR A 379 9.16 -10.02 -5.05
N PRO A 380 9.44 -9.01 -5.90
CA PRO A 380 10.81 -8.55 -6.09
C PRO A 380 11.35 -7.92 -4.80
N ARG A 381 12.65 -8.01 -4.59
CA ARG A 381 13.34 -7.31 -3.51
C ARG A 381 14.00 -6.05 -4.05
N LEU A 382 13.83 -4.95 -3.32
CA LEU A 382 14.43 -3.67 -3.64
C LEU A 382 15.79 -3.55 -2.96
N TYR A 383 16.80 -3.20 -3.74
CA TYR A 383 18.14 -2.91 -3.28
C TYR A 383 18.50 -1.47 -3.64
N SER A 384 18.96 -0.68 -2.67
CA SER A 384 19.48 0.66 -2.97
C SER A 384 20.63 0.54 -3.95
N ILE A 385 20.59 1.32 -5.02
CA ILE A 385 21.67 1.35 -6.02
C ILE A 385 22.93 1.89 -5.38
N ALA A 386 24.07 1.26 -5.68
CA ALA A 386 25.38 1.55 -5.13
C ALA A 386 26.38 2.01 -6.19
N SER A 387 25.91 2.56 -7.31
CA SER A 387 26.73 3.11 -8.40
C SER A 387 26.16 4.40 -8.94
N SER A 388 27.05 5.26 -9.44
CA SER A 388 26.67 6.39 -10.28
C SER A 388 26.63 5.95 -11.74
N GLN A 389 25.52 6.15 -12.44
CA GLN A 389 25.39 5.74 -13.84
C GLN A 389 26.36 6.51 -14.76
N ASP A 390 26.75 7.74 -14.37
CA ASP A 390 27.72 8.54 -15.11
C ASP A 390 29.12 7.91 -15.06
N GLU A 391 29.45 7.15 -14.00
CA GLU A 391 30.73 6.45 -13.82
C GLU A 391 30.72 5.06 -14.49
N VAL A 392 29.64 4.28 -14.30
CA VAL A 392 29.61 2.86 -14.70
C VAL A 392 28.92 2.60 -16.04
N GLY A 393 28.24 3.59 -16.62
CA GLY A 393 27.60 3.45 -17.93
C GLY A 393 26.34 2.59 -17.89
N GLU A 394 26.32 1.51 -18.67
CA GLU A 394 25.19 0.59 -18.78
C GLU A 394 25.25 -0.56 -17.76
N GLU A 395 25.72 -0.25 -16.56
CA GLU A 395 25.75 -1.17 -15.43
C GLU A 395 24.99 -0.60 -14.23
N VAL A 396 24.63 -1.47 -13.29
CA VAL A 396 24.12 -1.06 -11.98
C VAL A 396 24.76 -1.93 -10.89
N HIS A 397 25.29 -1.30 -9.85
CA HIS A 397 25.94 -2.01 -8.76
C HIS A 397 25.06 -2.04 -7.51
N LEU A 398 25.12 -3.14 -6.77
CA LEU A 398 24.41 -3.35 -5.52
C LEU A 398 25.39 -3.73 -4.40
N THR A 399 24.98 -3.51 -3.17
CA THR A 399 25.63 -4.02 -1.95
C THR A 399 24.60 -4.92 -1.25
N VAL A 400 24.81 -6.23 -1.36
CA VAL A 400 23.83 -7.24 -0.94
C VAL A 400 24.32 -7.96 0.32
N GLY A 401 23.61 -7.77 1.44
CA GLY A 401 23.79 -8.62 2.61
C GLY A 401 23.09 -9.96 2.40
N VAL A 402 23.85 -11.05 2.41
CA VAL A 402 23.28 -12.40 2.25
C VAL A 402 22.60 -12.81 3.54
N VAL A 403 21.29 -13.04 3.46
CA VAL A 403 20.53 -13.64 4.55
C VAL A 403 20.80 -15.14 4.54
N ALA A 404 21.30 -15.66 5.66
CA ALA A 404 21.47 -17.08 5.87
C ALA A 404 20.94 -17.45 7.27
N PHE A 405 20.33 -18.61 7.38
CA PHE A 405 19.84 -19.15 8.64
C PHE A 405 19.97 -20.67 8.66
N GLU A 406 19.99 -21.24 9.85
CA GLU A 406 20.08 -22.67 10.07
C GLU A 406 18.79 -23.16 10.71
N HIS A 407 18.26 -24.27 10.22
CA HIS A 407 17.13 -24.96 10.84
C HIS A 407 17.39 -26.47 10.84
N HIS A 408 17.38 -27.08 12.02
CA HIS A 408 17.68 -28.51 12.23
C HIS A 408 18.99 -28.98 11.61
N GLY A 409 20.04 -28.15 11.64
CA GLY A 409 21.37 -28.48 11.12
C GLY A 409 21.50 -28.32 9.60
N GLN A 410 20.48 -27.85 8.92
CA GLN A 410 20.52 -27.50 7.50
C GLN A 410 20.56 -25.98 7.31
N ALA A 411 21.48 -25.53 6.46
CA ALA A 411 21.63 -24.12 6.14
C ALA A 411 20.73 -23.72 4.97
N TYR A 412 20.03 -22.60 5.13
CA TYR A 412 19.17 -22.00 4.11
C TYR A 412 19.60 -20.55 3.84
N THR A 413 19.26 -20.04 2.69
CA THR A 413 19.52 -18.64 2.31
C THR A 413 18.24 -17.96 1.84
N GLY A 414 18.20 -16.64 1.97
CA GLY A 414 17.08 -15.84 1.47
C GLY A 414 16.89 -15.99 -0.04
N ALA A 415 15.65 -15.86 -0.51
CA ALA A 415 15.32 -16.03 -1.93
C ALA A 415 16.19 -15.13 -2.83
N ALA A 416 16.13 -13.82 -2.66
CA ALA A 416 16.86 -12.86 -3.51
C ALA A 416 18.34 -12.72 -3.11
N SER A 417 18.63 -12.51 -1.81
CA SER A 417 20.01 -12.29 -1.36
C SER A 417 20.89 -13.53 -1.52
N GLY A 418 20.35 -14.74 -1.24
CA GLY A 418 21.05 -15.97 -1.46
C GLY A 418 21.19 -16.32 -2.96
N TRP A 419 20.25 -15.89 -3.77
CA TRP A 419 20.34 -16.07 -5.22
C TRP A 419 21.43 -15.16 -5.82
N LEU A 420 21.35 -13.86 -5.60
CA LEU A 420 22.39 -12.89 -6.04
C LEU A 420 23.76 -13.20 -5.46
N GLY A 421 23.81 -13.52 -4.15
CA GLY A 421 25.06 -13.73 -3.42
C GLY A 421 25.72 -15.11 -3.62
N GLY A 422 25.05 -16.06 -4.30
CA GLY A 422 25.63 -17.40 -4.41
C GLY A 422 25.13 -18.25 -5.56
N ARG A 423 23.83 -18.34 -5.82
CA ARG A 423 23.23 -19.30 -6.76
C ARG A 423 23.18 -18.81 -8.22
N LEU A 424 23.07 -17.50 -8.45
CA LEU A 424 23.10 -16.93 -9.79
C LEU A 424 24.55 -17.02 -10.31
N GLU A 425 24.74 -17.68 -11.45
CA GLU A 425 26.04 -17.76 -12.10
C GLU A 425 26.39 -16.46 -12.80
N GLU A 426 27.69 -16.20 -13.03
CA GLU A 426 28.14 -15.10 -13.90
C GLU A 426 27.54 -15.29 -15.30
N ASP A 427 27.17 -14.19 -15.95
CA ASP A 427 26.38 -14.14 -17.19
C ASP A 427 24.95 -14.71 -17.06
N GLY A 428 24.55 -15.17 -15.89
CA GLY A 428 23.19 -15.64 -15.61
C GLY A 428 22.14 -14.53 -15.68
N GLU A 429 20.96 -14.86 -16.18
CA GLU A 429 19.86 -13.90 -16.33
C GLU A 429 19.27 -13.47 -14.98
N VAL A 430 19.06 -12.17 -14.82
CA VAL A 430 18.39 -11.55 -13.67
C VAL A 430 17.33 -10.56 -14.14
N ARG A 431 16.09 -10.72 -13.68
CA ARG A 431 14.97 -9.84 -14.04
C ARG A 431 14.95 -8.62 -13.12
N VAL A 432 15.11 -7.42 -13.69
CA VAL A 432 15.27 -6.17 -12.93
C VAL A 432 14.40 -5.03 -13.45
N PHE A 433 14.13 -4.08 -12.59
CA PHE A 433 13.53 -2.77 -12.91
C PHE A 433 14.02 -1.71 -11.93
N VAL A 434 13.95 -0.44 -12.31
CA VAL A 434 14.31 0.66 -11.40
C VAL A 434 13.06 1.20 -10.72
N GLU A 435 13.15 1.35 -9.39
CA GLU A 435 12.16 2.04 -8.56
C GLU A 435 12.70 3.41 -8.19
N PRO A 436 12.17 4.51 -8.78
CA PRO A 436 12.66 5.85 -8.51
C PRO A 436 12.32 6.33 -7.10
N ASN A 437 13.30 6.87 -6.37
CA ASN A 437 13.08 7.48 -5.06
C ASN A 437 13.36 8.99 -5.11
N LYS A 438 12.35 9.80 -5.31
CA LYS A 438 12.47 11.26 -5.41
C LYS A 438 12.84 11.95 -4.09
N LEU A 439 12.68 11.27 -2.96
CA LEU A 439 12.92 11.83 -1.62
C LEU A 439 14.36 11.66 -1.17
N PHE A 440 15.10 10.72 -1.74
CA PHE A 440 16.49 10.47 -1.42
C PHE A 440 17.38 10.93 -2.58
N ARG A 441 17.68 12.23 -2.60
CA ARG A 441 18.47 12.87 -3.67
C ARG A 441 19.54 13.76 -3.08
N LEU A 442 20.62 13.94 -3.82
CA LEU A 442 21.60 14.99 -3.53
C LEU A 442 20.94 16.37 -3.67
N PRO A 443 21.37 17.36 -2.84
CA PRO A 443 20.92 18.74 -3.02
C PRO A 443 21.29 19.27 -4.41
N GLU A 444 20.41 20.05 -5.04
CA GLU A 444 20.68 20.70 -6.33
C GLU A 444 21.89 21.65 -6.27
N ASN A 445 22.08 22.33 -5.14
CA ASN A 445 23.25 23.16 -4.90
C ASN A 445 24.39 22.31 -4.34
N GLY A 446 25.42 22.06 -5.16
CA GLY A 446 26.60 21.28 -4.80
C GLY A 446 27.42 21.82 -3.62
N ASP A 447 27.24 23.08 -3.22
CA ASP A 447 27.89 23.68 -2.05
C ASP A 447 27.16 23.38 -0.73
N THR A 448 26.01 22.70 -0.78
CA THR A 448 25.23 22.35 0.41
C THR A 448 26.00 21.31 1.25
N PRO A 449 26.32 21.59 2.53
CA PRO A 449 26.93 20.61 3.40
C PRO A 449 25.97 19.41 3.62
N ILE A 450 26.49 18.19 3.45
CA ILE A 450 25.72 16.95 3.67
C ILE A 450 26.43 16.07 4.69
N ILE A 451 25.64 15.32 5.47
CA ILE A 451 26.13 14.29 6.38
C ILE A 451 25.47 12.97 5.96
N MET A 452 26.30 11.98 5.64
CA MET A 452 25.88 10.65 5.25
C MET A 452 26.04 9.68 6.43
N ILE A 453 24.97 8.99 6.83
CA ILE A 453 24.98 8.03 7.92
C ILE A 453 24.40 6.72 7.40
N GLY A 454 25.23 5.69 7.23
CA GLY A 454 24.81 4.39 6.72
C GLY A 454 25.46 3.26 7.51
N ALA A 455 24.69 2.43 8.21
CA ALA A 455 25.16 1.26 8.91
C ALA A 455 25.05 0.02 8.02
N GLY A 456 26.12 -0.79 7.98
CA GLY A 456 26.13 -2.02 7.19
C GLY A 456 25.88 -1.77 5.70
N THR A 457 24.96 -2.51 5.09
CA THR A 457 24.56 -2.33 3.68
C THR A 457 23.87 -1.00 3.39
N GLY A 458 23.46 -0.25 4.43
CA GLY A 458 22.97 1.12 4.30
C GLY A 458 23.96 2.12 3.72
N VAL A 459 25.23 1.74 3.51
CA VAL A 459 26.23 2.52 2.79
C VAL A 459 25.96 2.58 1.27
N ALA A 460 25.18 1.64 0.73
CA ALA A 460 24.96 1.48 -0.71
C ALA A 460 24.56 2.78 -1.44
N PRO A 461 23.52 3.53 -1.03
CA PRO A 461 23.12 4.73 -1.75
C PRO A 461 24.08 5.91 -1.62
N PHE A 462 25.04 5.83 -0.68
CA PHE A 462 26.08 6.86 -0.49
C PHE A 462 27.33 6.58 -1.34
N ARG A 463 27.42 5.37 -1.92
CA ARG A 463 28.47 5.01 -2.87
C ARG A 463 28.08 5.42 -4.31
N ALA A 464 26.80 5.57 -4.56
CA ALA A 464 26.22 5.94 -5.85
C ALA A 464 26.59 7.37 -6.32
#